data_58271332e47e5e45531e31b40e2bbe3a
#
_entry.id   58271332e47e5e45531e31b40e2bbe3a
#
_cell.length_a   1.000
_cell.length_b   1.000
_cell.length_c   1.000
_cell.angle_alpha   90.00
_cell.angle_beta   90.00
_cell.angle_gamma   90.00
#
_symmetry.space_group_name_H-M   'P 1'
#
loop_
_entity.id
_entity.type
_entity.pdbx_description
1 polymer ?
#
loop_
_entity_poly.entity_id
_entity_poly.type
_entity_poly.pdbx_seq_one_letter_code
_entity_poly.pdbx_strand_id
1 'polypeptide(L)'
;GSFWSVSGAWRFGAEKFMDSIKDILSDGKIRVSYGVNGTLPSGLYSYMNLYKYGEYYNGSNGMGIIGVANKDLKWEQNKAWNFGLDLTFLNRISVTLDYYVRNTSNLIMNRPISMIPGYYDDSSLLATMAQNVGSMRNQGIEVTISSTNIQKKDFLWTTSLNFGHNSNKVTELTGDDDKIISGAMIHQVGKPYYSYYMYEYAGVDPETGLESYYINDGTENARK
;
A
#
# COMPACT_ATOMS: atom_id res chain seq x y z
N GLY A 1 -5.44 -19.89 7.59
CA GLY A 1 -5.13 -19.82 6.17
C GLY A 1 -3.83 -20.54 5.87
N SER A 2 -3.69 -21.09 4.67
CA SER A 2 -2.45 -21.69 4.21
C SER A 2 -1.63 -20.62 3.50
N PHE A 3 -0.39 -20.41 3.94
CA PHE A 3 0.57 -19.50 3.33
C PHE A 3 1.72 -20.32 2.75
N TRP A 4 2.07 -20.01 1.52
CA TRP A 4 3.08 -20.76 0.79
C TRP A 4 3.76 -19.86 -0.25
N SER A 5 4.94 -20.28 -0.67
CA SER A 5 5.66 -19.61 -1.74
C SER A 5 6.43 -20.63 -2.57
N VAL A 6 6.66 -20.27 -3.82
CA VAL A 6 7.49 -21.01 -4.76
C VAL A 6 8.40 -20.01 -5.48
N SER A 7 9.65 -20.41 -5.71
CA SER A 7 10.60 -19.59 -6.46
C SER A 7 11.47 -20.47 -7.33
N GLY A 8 11.91 -19.89 -8.44
CA GLY A 8 12.86 -20.50 -9.36
C GLY A 8 13.85 -19.46 -9.84
N ALA A 9 15.05 -19.92 -10.17
CA ALA A 9 16.07 -19.08 -10.75
C ALA A 9 16.85 -19.88 -11.81
N TRP A 10 17.16 -19.21 -12.92
CA TRP A 10 17.98 -19.78 -13.97
C TRP A 10 19.15 -18.86 -14.29
N ARG A 11 20.35 -19.37 -14.10
CA ARG A 11 21.59 -18.68 -14.45
C ARG A 11 21.96 -19.00 -15.89
N PHE A 12 21.31 -18.33 -16.83
CA PHE A 12 21.56 -18.55 -18.26
C PHE A 12 22.97 -18.13 -18.68
N GLY A 13 23.61 -17.20 -17.94
CA GLY A 13 24.99 -16.80 -18.19
C GLY A 13 26.02 -17.95 -18.07
N ALA A 14 25.66 -19.05 -17.37
CA ALA A 14 26.49 -20.24 -17.26
C ALA A 14 26.34 -21.23 -18.42
N GLU A 15 25.33 -21.01 -19.30
CA GLU A 15 25.01 -21.92 -20.39
C GLU A 15 25.97 -21.79 -21.58
N LYS A 16 26.20 -22.89 -22.32
CA LYS A 16 27.13 -22.94 -23.45
C LYS A 16 26.75 -21.98 -24.60
N PHE A 17 25.46 -21.69 -24.80
CA PHE A 17 25.04 -20.77 -25.85
C PHE A 17 25.44 -19.33 -25.57
N MET A 18 25.80 -19.00 -24.33
CA MET A 18 26.31 -17.69 -23.92
C MET A 18 27.81 -17.51 -24.15
N ASP A 19 28.56 -18.59 -24.44
CA ASP A 19 30.02 -18.54 -24.57
C ASP A 19 30.51 -17.52 -25.59
N SER A 20 29.75 -17.31 -26.68
CA SER A 20 30.11 -16.36 -27.75
C SER A 20 30.02 -14.88 -27.31
N ILE A 21 29.28 -14.55 -26.28
CA ILE A 21 29.07 -13.16 -25.81
C ILE A 21 29.54 -12.91 -24.38
N LYS A 22 30.24 -13.88 -23.76
CA LYS A 22 30.74 -13.78 -22.37
C LYS A 22 31.70 -12.61 -22.15
N ASP A 23 32.42 -12.19 -23.17
CA ASP A 23 33.31 -11.03 -23.10
C ASP A 23 32.54 -9.74 -22.84
N ILE A 24 31.27 -9.65 -23.29
CA ILE A 24 30.41 -8.49 -23.10
C ILE A 24 29.43 -8.74 -21.93
N LEU A 25 28.63 -9.80 -22.00
CA LEU A 25 27.69 -10.23 -20.97
C LEU A 25 28.32 -11.37 -20.18
N SER A 26 29.01 -11.03 -19.09
CA SER A 26 29.80 -11.97 -18.29
C SER A 26 28.95 -12.92 -17.45
N ASP A 27 27.77 -12.49 -17.04
CA ASP A 27 26.79 -13.32 -16.32
C ASP A 27 25.37 -12.83 -16.53
N GLY A 28 24.39 -13.73 -16.43
CA GLY A 28 22.99 -13.44 -16.53
C GLY A 28 22.14 -14.46 -15.77
N LYS A 29 21.18 -13.94 -14.98
CA LYS A 29 20.28 -14.76 -14.16
C LYS A 29 18.87 -14.18 -14.17
N ILE A 30 17.89 -15.05 -14.38
CA ILE A 30 16.46 -14.73 -14.24
C ILE A 30 15.98 -15.35 -12.93
N ARG A 31 15.15 -14.60 -12.22
CA ARG A 31 14.48 -15.01 -10.98
C ARG A 31 12.98 -14.80 -11.10
N VAL A 32 12.20 -15.77 -10.63
CA VAL A 32 10.74 -15.65 -10.56
C VAL A 32 10.30 -16.22 -9.22
N SER A 33 9.43 -15.51 -8.53
CA SER A 33 8.78 -16.03 -7.33
C SER A 33 7.32 -15.66 -7.27
N TYR A 34 6.56 -16.53 -6.65
CA TYR A 34 5.16 -16.30 -6.29
C TYR A 34 4.94 -16.72 -4.84
N GLY A 35 4.24 -15.88 -4.09
CA GLY A 35 3.93 -16.17 -2.69
C GLY A 35 2.55 -15.67 -2.28
N VAL A 36 1.98 -16.36 -1.30
CA VAL A 36 0.73 -15.98 -0.64
C VAL A 36 0.99 -15.82 0.84
N ASN A 37 0.79 -14.61 1.34
CA ASN A 37 0.97 -14.23 2.74
C ASN A 37 -0.32 -13.67 3.33
N GLY A 38 -0.46 -13.74 4.65
CA GLY A 38 -1.58 -13.14 5.38
C GLY A 38 -1.10 -12.03 6.31
N THR A 39 -1.95 -11.01 6.48
CA THR A 39 -1.77 -9.98 7.48
C THR A 39 -2.92 -10.05 8.47
N LEU A 40 -2.58 -10.10 9.76
CA LEU A 40 -3.56 -10.07 10.84
C LEU A 40 -4.15 -8.67 11.01
N PRO A 41 -5.41 -8.56 11.49
CA PRO A 41 -5.92 -7.30 11.99
C PRO A 41 -4.99 -6.71 13.05
N SER A 42 -4.80 -5.40 13.05
CA SER A 42 -3.94 -4.71 14.03
C SER A 42 -4.47 -4.80 15.47
N GLY A 43 -5.78 -4.92 15.65
CA GLY A 43 -6.42 -5.12 16.95
C GLY A 43 -6.57 -6.60 17.28
N LEU A 44 -5.98 -7.04 18.40
CA LEU A 44 -6.02 -8.44 18.85
C LEU A 44 -7.45 -8.98 19.08
N TYR A 45 -8.40 -8.10 19.39
CA TYR A 45 -9.77 -8.43 19.75
C TYR A 45 -10.82 -7.80 18.84
N SER A 46 -10.46 -7.40 17.62
CA SER A 46 -11.38 -6.75 16.67
C SER A 46 -12.59 -7.60 16.26
N TYR A 47 -12.56 -8.89 16.55
CA TYR A 47 -13.66 -9.82 16.33
C TYR A 47 -14.64 -9.90 17.52
N MET A 48 -14.33 -9.24 18.66
CA MET A 48 -15.12 -9.24 19.89
C MET A 48 -15.65 -7.84 20.21
N ASN A 49 -16.78 -7.80 20.95
CA ASN A 49 -17.21 -6.56 21.57
C ASN A 49 -16.26 -6.24 22.73
N LEU A 50 -15.77 -5.00 22.75
CA LEU A 50 -14.95 -4.49 23.83
C LEU A 50 -15.76 -3.50 24.69
N TYR A 51 -15.58 -3.59 26.00
CA TYR A 51 -16.29 -2.76 26.95
C TYR A 51 -15.28 -2.00 27.81
N LYS A 52 -15.61 -0.74 28.10
CA LYS A 52 -14.89 0.10 29.06
C LYS A 52 -15.71 0.23 30.33
N TYR A 53 -15.10 -0.03 31.46
CA TYR A 53 -15.71 0.19 32.77
C TYR A 53 -15.40 1.61 33.25
N GLY A 54 -16.34 2.23 34.02
CA GLY A 54 -16.13 3.55 34.57
C GLY A 54 -16.87 4.67 33.85
N GLU A 55 -17.74 4.34 32.89
CA GLU A 55 -18.71 5.31 32.38
C GLU A 55 -19.76 5.62 33.44
N TYR A 56 -20.07 6.91 33.62
CA TYR A 56 -20.99 7.36 34.67
C TYR A 56 -22.37 7.66 34.09
N TYR A 57 -23.38 7.04 34.66
CA TYR A 57 -24.77 7.36 34.39
C TYR A 57 -25.52 7.56 35.73
N ASN A 58 -26.11 8.73 35.91
CA ASN A 58 -26.87 9.09 37.10
C ASN A 58 -26.15 8.77 38.45
N GLY A 59 -24.84 9.07 38.50
CA GLY A 59 -24.02 8.86 39.70
C GLY A 59 -23.56 7.43 39.97
N SER A 60 -23.89 6.50 39.10
CA SER A 60 -23.47 5.09 39.15
C SER A 60 -22.48 4.73 38.06
N ASN A 61 -21.52 3.86 38.38
CA ASN A 61 -20.60 3.31 37.39
C ASN A 61 -21.34 2.37 36.43
N GLY A 62 -21.18 2.62 35.14
CA GLY A 62 -21.68 1.81 34.08
C GLY A 62 -20.57 1.19 33.24
N MET A 63 -20.96 0.48 32.19
CA MET A 63 -20.08 -0.02 31.12
C MET A 63 -20.50 0.55 29.78
N GLY A 64 -19.55 1.14 29.04
CA GLY A 64 -19.71 1.56 27.67
C GLY A 64 -19.10 0.58 26.70
N ILE A 65 -19.71 0.41 25.52
CA ILE A 65 -19.13 -0.39 24.42
C ILE A 65 -18.15 0.49 23.67
N ILE A 66 -16.87 0.10 23.64
CA ILE A 66 -15.79 0.84 22.96
C ILE A 66 -15.32 0.17 21.67
N GLY A 67 -15.74 -1.05 21.39
CA GLY A 67 -15.40 -1.78 20.16
C GLY A 67 -16.52 -2.70 19.76
N VAL A 68 -16.89 -2.63 18.48
CA VAL A 68 -17.95 -3.44 17.91
C VAL A 68 -17.39 -4.70 17.28
N ALA A 69 -17.92 -5.85 17.68
CA ALA A 69 -17.51 -7.13 17.13
C ALA A 69 -17.77 -7.25 15.64
N ASN A 70 -16.78 -7.79 14.92
CA ASN A 70 -16.99 -8.31 13.58
C ASN A 70 -16.55 -9.78 13.53
N LYS A 71 -17.51 -10.69 13.64
CA LYS A 71 -17.26 -12.15 13.62
C LYS A 71 -16.85 -12.67 12.24
N ASP A 72 -17.14 -11.90 11.19
CA ASP A 72 -16.82 -12.25 9.79
C ASP A 72 -15.48 -11.70 9.35
N LEU A 73 -14.72 -11.05 10.26
CA LEU A 73 -13.43 -10.46 9.97
C LEU A 73 -12.43 -11.54 9.53
N LYS A 74 -11.89 -11.36 8.33
CA LYS A 74 -10.91 -12.25 7.72
C LYS A 74 -9.54 -11.59 7.72
N TRP A 75 -8.49 -12.39 7.67
CA TRP A 75 -7.13 -11.92 7.43
C TRP A 75 -7.03 -11.30 6.04
N GLU A 76 -6.24 -10.26 5.92
CA GLU A 76 -5.83 -9.79 4.60
C GLU A 76 -4.99 -10.86 3.93
N GLN A 77 -5.20 -11.06 2.63
CA GLN A 77 -4.42 -11.99 1.82
C GLN A 77 -3.61 -11.22 0.80
N ASN A 78 -2.29 -11.40 0.83
CA ASN A 78 -1.35 -10.83 -0.11
C ASN A 78 -0.85 -11.90 -1.07
N LYS A 79 -1.10 -11.74 -2.38
CA LYS A 79 -0.57 -12.56 -3.47
C LYS A 79 0.47 -11.73 -4.22
N ALA A 80 1.73 -12.15 -4.16
CA ALA A 80 2.84 -11.40 -4.72
C ALA A 80 3.57 -12.20 -5.80
N TRP A 81 3.73 -11.61 -6.98
CA TRP A 81 4.65 -12.02 -8.02
C TRP A 81 5.89 -11.13 -7.98
N ASN A 82 7.07 -11.73 -8.12
CA ASN A 82 8.32 -11.00 -8.30
C ASN A 82 9.07 -11.62 -9.48
N PHE A 83 9.58 -10.74 -10.34
CA PHE A 83 10.41 -11.07 -11.50
C PHE A 83 11.71 -10.31 -11.35
N GLY A 84 12.83 -11.02 -11.37
CA GLY A 84 14.16 -10.43 -11.25
C GLY A 84 15.03 -10.81 -12.43
N LEU A 85 15.84 -9.85 -12.87
CA LEU A 85 16.87 -10.04 -13.89
C LEU A 85 18.19 -9.44 -13.38
N ASP A 86 19.19 -10.30 -13.24
CA ASP A 86 20.54 -9.90 -12.85
C ASP A 86 21.47 -10.08 -14.06
N LEU A 87 22.17 -9.02 -14.43
CA LEU A 87 23.11 -9.00 -15.56
C LEU A 87 24.45 -8.46 -15.08
N THR A 88 25.54 -9.04 -15.57
CA THR A 88 26.89 -8.53 -15.35
C THR A 88 27.60 -8.34 -16.70
N PHE A 89 28.00 -7.10 -16.96
CA PHE A 89 28.71 -6.74 -18.19
C PHE A 89 30.18 -6.49 -17.92
N LEU A 90 31.05 -6.99 -18.79
CA LEU A 90 32.49 -6.76 -18.76
C LEU A 90 33.14 -7.08 -17.43
N ASN A 91 32.54 -7.93 -16.61
CA ASN A 91 32.93 -8.20 -15.21
C ASN A 91 33.04 -6.94 -14.31
N ARG A 92 32.42 -5.84 -14.69
CA ARG A 92 32.55 -4.54 -14.02
C ARG A 92 31.24 -3.83 -13.73
N ILE A 93 30.22 -4.08 -14.54
CA ILE A 93 28.92 -3.40 -14.44
C ILE A 93 27.89 -4.46 -14.12
N SER A 94 27.28 -4.37 -12.95
CA SER A 94 26.17 -5.22 -12.54
C SER A 94 24.87 -4.42 -12.60
N VAL A 95 23.85 -4.99 -13.23
CA VAL A 95 22.51 -4.44 -13.33
C VAL A 95 21.56 -5.45 -12.74
N THR A 96 20.82 -5.03 -11.72
CA THR A 96 19.68 -5.79 -11.16
C THR A 96 18.40 -5.04 -11.47
N LEU A 97 17.45 -5.73 -12.06
CA LEU A 97 16.11 -5.22 -12.37
C LEU A 97 15.10 -6.14 -11.70
N ASP A 98 14.26 -5.58 -10.83
CA ASP A 98 13.17 -6.26 -10.17
C ASP A 98 11.83 -5.61 -10.54
N TYR A 99 10.86 -6.45 -10.92
CA TYR A 99 9.48 -6.04 -11.13
C TYR A 99 8.58 -6.87 -10.22
N TYR A 100 7.71 -6.19 -9.48
CA TYR A 100 6.77 -6.87 -8.60
C TYR A 100 5.33 -6.45 -8.82
N VAL A 101 4.42 -7.38 -8.57
CA VAL A 101 2.97 -7.13 -8.49
C VAL A 101 2.45 -7.81 -7.24
N ARG A 102 1.89 -7.04 -6.33
CA ARG A 102 1.23 -7.52 -5.11
C ARG A 102 -0.25 -7.16 -5.15
N ASN A 103 -1.10 -8.16 -5.13
CA ASN A 103 -2.55 -8.00 -4.97
C ASN A 103 -2.91 -8.34 -3.52
N THR A 104 -3.46 -7.35 -2.81
CA THR A 104 -3.99 -7.50 -1.46
C THR A 104 -5.49 -7.56 -1.53
N SER A 105 -6.09 -8.60 -0.99
CA SER A 105 -7.54 -8.78 -0.86
C SER A 105 -7.95 -8.83 0.61
N ASN A 106 -9.24 -8.59 0.87
CA ASN A 106 -9.79 -8.49 2.21
C ASN A 106 -9.10 -7.40 3.06
N LEU A 107 -8.77 -6.26 2.46
CA LEU A 107 -8.20 -5.10 3.18
C LEU A 107 -9.02 -4.79 4.42
N ILE A 108 -8.35 -4.62 5.55
CA ILE A 108 -9.01 -4.33 6.82
C ILE A 108 -8.93 -2.83 7.08
N MET A 109 -10.10 -2.21 7.28
CA MET A 109 -10.21 -0.81 7.67
C MET A 109 -11.24 -0.65 8.78
N ASN A 110 -11.05 0.38 9.60
CA ASN A 110 -12.08 0.84 10.51
C ASN A 110 -13.09 1.68 9.73
N ARG A 111 -14.29 1.15 9.55
CA ARG A 111 -15.38 1.84 8.85
C ARG A 111 -16.33 2.47 9.88
N PRO A 112 -16.74 3.74 9.69
CA PRO A 112 -17.78 4.34 10.51
C PRO A 112 -19.08 3.51 10.43
N ILE A 113 -19.71 3.30 11.56
CA ILE A 113 -20.98 2.62 11.67
C ILE A 113 -22.03 3.55 12.28
N SER A 114 -23.30 3.22 12.05
CA SER A 114 -24.41 3.97 12.66
C SER A 114 -24.35 3.88 14.18
N MET A 115 -24.57 5.01 14.87
CA MET A 115 -24.63 5.09 16.33
C MET A 115 -26.01 4.72 16.92
N ILE A 116 -26.97 4.38 16.06
CA ILE A 116 -28.34 3.98 16.48
C ILE A 116 -28.34 2.86 17.53
N PRO A 117 -27.44 1.86 17.49
CA PRO A 117 -27.37 0.82 18.53
C PRO A 117 -26.78 1.27 19.86
N GLY A 118 -26.45 2.55 20.07
CA GLY A 118 -25.89 3.07 21.32
C GLY A 118 -24.40 2.87 21.50
N TYR A 119 -23.65 2.70 20.42
CA TYR A 119 -22.20 2.67 20.45
C TYR A 119 -21.64 4.10 20.61
N TYR A 120 -20.76 4.30 21.56
CA TYR A 120 -20.16 5.59 21.87
C TYR A 120 -18.62 5.49 21.83
N ASP A 121 -17.98 6.42 21.15
CA ASP A 121 -16.53 6.64 21.23
C ASP A 121 -16.29 8.07 21.70
N ASP A 122 -15.65 8.18 22.87
CA ASP A 122 -15.35 9.44 23.56
C ASP A 122 -14.35 10.33 22.76
N SER A 123 -13.58 9.73 21.87
CA SER A 123 -12.53 10.43 21.12
C SER A 123 -12.94 10.86 19.71
N SER A 124 -13.93 10.23 19.12
CA SER A 124 -14.29 10.46 17.70
C SER A 124 -15.79 10.36 17.49
N LEU A 125 -16.67 11.04 18.01
CA LEU A 125 -18.12 11.11 17.68
C LEU A 125 -18.71 10.03 16.70
N LEU A 126 -17.88 9.11 16.21
CA LEU A 126 -18.19 8.07 15.23
C LEU A 126 -17.71 6.70 15.75
N ALA A 127 -18.65 5.83 16.08
CA ALA A 127 -18.31 4.43 16.31
C ALA A 127 -17.74 3.81 15.03
N THR A 128 -16.65 3.04 15.16
CA THR A 128 -16.04 2.35 14.03
C THR A 128 -15.99 0.85 14.27
N MET A 129 -16.03 0.08 13.20
CA MET A 129 -15.88 -1.37 13.21
C MET A 129 -14.85 -1.79 12.17
N ALA A 130 -13.92 -2.68 12.57
CA ALA A 130 -12.98 -3.27 11.64
C ALA A 130 -13.73 -4.18 10.65
N GLN A 131 -13.58 -3.90 9.36
CA GLN A 131 -14.22 -4.65 8.27
C GLN A 131 -13.24 -4.92 7.14
N ASN A 132 -13.48 -6.01 6.40
CA ASN A 132 -12.81 -6.25 5.14
C ASN A 132 -13.51 -5.43 4.06
N VAL A 133 -12.83 -4.40 3.54
CA VAL A 133 -13.46 -3.35 2.74
C VAL A 133 -13.12 -3.38 1.26
N GLY A 134 -12.27 -4.32 0.82
CA GLY A 134 -11.94 -4.37 -0.60
C GLY A 134 -10.58 -4.95 -0.91
N SER A 135 -10.04 -4.54 -2.03
CA SER A 135 -8.78 -5.04 -2.58
C SER A 135 -7.93 -3.90 -3.15
N MET A 136 -6.61 -4.06 -3.13
CA MET A 136 -5.70 -3.13 -3.78
C MET A 136 -4.56 -3.86 -4.50
N ARG A 137 -3.97 -3.17 -5.47
CA ARG A 137 -2.77 -3.61 -6.17
C ARG A 137 -1.63 -2.64 -5.93
N ASN A 138 -0.48 -3.19 -5.57
CA ASN A 138 0.80 -2.50 -5.57
C ASN A 138 1.68 -3.15 -6.62
N GLN A 139 2.30 -2.34 -7.46
CA GLN A 139 3.26 -2.82 -8.46
C GLN A 139 4.38 -1.82 -8.61
N GLY A 140 5.56 -2.30 -8.94
CA GLY A 140 6.70 -1.43 -9.09
C GLY A 140 7.84 -2.08 -9.84
N ILE A 141 8.77 -1.22 -10.24
CA ILE A 141 10.03 -1.58 -10.86
C ILE A 141 11.16 -0.97 -10.06
N GLU A 142 12.20 -1.76 -9.81
CA GLU A 142 13.40 -1.35 -9.12
C GLU A 142 14.61 -1.69 -10.00
N VAL A 143 15.53 -0.75 -10.13
CA VAL A 143 16.75 -0.91 -10.91
C VAL A 143 17.94 -0.51 -10.05
N THR A 144 18.89 -1.42 -9.91
CA THR A 144 20.17 -1.14 -9.27
C THR A 144 21.27 -1.33 -10.29
N ILE A 145 22.11 -0.32 -10.45
CA ILE A 145 23.29 -0.37 -11.33
C ILE A 145 24.50 -0.13 -10.46
N SER A 146 25.45 -1.06 -10.47
CA SER A 146 26.73 -0.93 -9.77
C SER A 146 27.86 -1.11 -10.77
N SER A 147 28.86 -0.21 -10.71
CA SER A 147 30.01 -0.30 -11.61
C SER A 147 31.32 -0.08 -10.87
N THR A 148 32.36 -0.83 -11.29
CA THR A 148 33.74 -0.60 -10.93
C THR A 148 34.39 0.20 -12.04
N ASN A 149 34.49 1.53 -11.85
CA ASN A 149 34.97 2.44 -12.89
C ASN A 149 36.49 2.37 -13.02
N ILE A 150 37.19 2.42 -11.91
CA ILE A 150 38.66 2.31 -11.88
C ILE A 150 39.04 1.35 -10.74
N GLN A 151 39.89 0.41 -11.06
CA GLN A 151 40.51 -0.48 -10.08
C GLN A 151 42.01 -0.56 -10.35
N LYS A 152 42.79 0.08 -9.47
CA LYS A 152 44.26 0.07 -9.45
C LYS A 152 44.74 -0.38 -8.08
N LYS A 153 46.04 -0.63 -7.94
CA LYS A 153 46.63 -1.13 -6.68
C LYS A 153 46.29 -0.25 -5.48
N ASP A 154 46.30 1.07 -5.66
CA ASP A 154 46.13 2.05 -4.57
C ASP A 154 44.93 2.97 -4.80
N PHE A 155 44.07 2.68 -5.79
CA PHE A 155 42.91 3.49 -6.11
C PHE A 155 41.75 2.65 -6.64
N LEU A 156 40.62 2.72 -5.94
CA LEU A 156 39.38 2.07 -6.33
C LEU A 156 38.25 3.12 -6.43
N TRP A 157 37.62 3.19 -7.60
CA TRP A 157 36.42 4.01 -7.78
C TRP A 157 35.26 3.13 -8.24
N THR A 158 34.20 3.08 -7.42
CA THR A 158 32.94 2.41 -7.72
C THR A 158 31.80 3.41 -7.74
N THR A 159 30.76 3.12 -8.50
CA THR A 159 29.52 3.90 -8.54
C THR A 159 28.34 2.95 -8.36
N SER A 160 27.34 3.36 -7.57
CA SER A 160 26.09 2.66 -7.43
C SER A 160 24.93 3.64 -7.59
N LEU A 161 23.96 3.26 -8.45
CA LEU A 161 22.74 4.02 -8.71
C LEU A 161 21.54 3.09 -8.44
N ASN A 162 20.56 3.65 -7.71
CA ASN A 162 19.29 2.96 -7.44
C ASN A 162 18.15 3.82 -7.96
N PHE A 163 17.24 3.20 -8.67
CA PHE A 163 15.99 3.80 -9.14
C PHE A 163 14.84 2.89 -8.77
N GLY A 164 13.77 3.47 -8.23
CA GLY A 164 12.53 2.76 -7.91
C GLY A 164 11.32 3.58 -8.30
N HIS A 165 10.35 2.92 -8.90
CA HIS A 165 9.03 3.47 -9.15
C HIS A 165 7.96 2.49 -8.70
N ASN A 166 7.01 2.97 -7.88
CA ASN A 166 5.88 2.17 -7.46
C ASN A 166 4.55 2.84 -7.82
N SER A 167 3.53 2.03 -8.00
CA SER A 167 2.15 2.45 -8.23
C SER A 167 1.24 1.64 -7.32
N ASN A 168 0.35 2.34 -6.64
CA ASN A 168 -0.67 1.76 -5.78
C ASN A 168 -2.06 2.11 -6.33
N LYS A 169 -2.98 1.16 -6.30
CA LYS A 169 -4.34 1.36 -6.80
C LYS A 169 -5.34 0.51 -6.02
N VAL A 170 -6.41 1.13 -5.54
CA VAL A 170 -7.60 0.43 -5.06
C VAL A 170 -8.28 -0.24 -6.26
N THR A 171 -8.48 -1.56 -6.20
CA THR A 171 -9.08 -2.33 -7.29
C THR A 171 -10.54 -2.66 -7.05
N GLU A 172 -10.93 -2.71 -5.78
CA GLU A 172 -12.29 -3.06 -5.38
C GLU A 172 -12.60 -2.47 -4.00
N LEU A 173 -13.81 -2.04 -3.77
CA LEU A 173 -14.36 -1.70 -2.46
C LEU A 173 -15.64 -2.51 -2.24
N THR A 174 -15.89 -2.90 -1.00
CA THR A 174 -17.07 -3.68 -0.60
C THR A 174 -18.20 -2.74 -0.22
N GLY A 175 -19.40 -3.00 -0.73
CA GLY A 175 -20.61 -2.20 -0.51
C GLY A 175 -21.01 -1.46 -1.79
N ASP A 176 -22.08 -0.65 -1.68
CA ASP A 176 -22.66 0.09 -2.81
C ASP A 176 -21.91 1.39 -3.13
N ASP A 177 -20.91 1.74 -2.32
CA ASP A 177 -20.16 2.97 -2.47
C ASP A 177 -18.86 2.75 -3.25
N ASP A 178 -18.62 3.51 -4.30
CA ASP A 178 -17.36 3.52 -5.05
C ASP A 178 -16.19 4.16 -4.26
N LYS A 179 -16.47 4.69 -3.08
CA LYS A 179 -15.52 5.46 -2.26
C LYS A 179 -15.79 5.34 -0.77
N ILE A 180 -14.73 5.39 0.02
CA ILE A 180 -14.76 5.51 1.48
C ILE A 180 -13.99 6.77 1.87
N ILE A 181 -14.63 7.68 2.58
CA ILE A 181 -14.00 8.91 3.08
C ILE A 181 -13.67 8.70 4.57
N SER A 182 -12.43 8.99 4.95
CA SER A 182 -11.95 8.91 6.32
C SER A 182 -11.08 10.12 6.64
N GLY A 183 -11.65 11.10 7.35
CA GLY A 183 -11.00 12.39 7.59
C GLY A 183 -10.67 13.12 6.28
N ALA A 184 -9.43 13.50 6.09
CA ALA A 184 -8.92 14.18 4.89
C ALA A 184 -8.47 13.22 3.78
N MET A 185 -8.80 11.93 3.87
CA MET A 185 -8.41 10.89 2.91
C MET A 185 -9.63 10.27 2.25
N ILE A 186 -9.44 9.86 0.98
CA ILE A 186 -10.43 9.10 0.24
C ILE A 186 -9.81 7.81 -0.30
N HIS A 187 -10.53 6.71 -0.12
CA HIS A 187 -10.26 5.45 -0.77
C HIS A 187 -11.30 5.25 -1.87
N GLN A 188 -10.86 5.29 -3.11
CA GLN A 188 -11.74 5.19 -4.28
C GLN A 188 -11.18 4.19 -5.28
N VAL A 189 -12.06 3.39 -5.85
CA VAL A 189 -11.68 2.44 -6.90
C VAL A 189 -11.00 3.18 -8.06
N GLY A 190 -9.86 2.66 -8.48
CA GLY A 190 -9.08 3.25 -9.57
C GLY A 190 -8.06 4.31 -9.12
N LYS A 191 -8.09 4.77 -7.89
CA LYS A 191 -7.17 5.76 -7.31
C LYS A 191 -6.16 5.11 -6.37
N PRO A 192 -5.06 5.80 -6.01
CA PRO A 192 -4.17 5.36 -4.94
C PRO A 192 -4.92 5.21 -3.61
N TYR A 193 -4.48 4.25 -2.79
CA TYR A 193 -5.13 3.94 -1.52
C TYR A 193 -5.21 5.13 -0.56
N TYR A 194 -4.15 5.94 -0.49
CA TYR A 194 -4.12 7.20 0.25
C TYR A 194 -4.17 8.37 -0.73
N SER A 195 -5.37 8.81 -1.07
CA SER A 195 -5.59 10.04 -1.84
C SER A 195 -6.16 11.11 -0.93
N TYR A 196 -5.65 12.33 -1.01
CA TYR A 196 -6.21 13.45 -0.28
C TYR A 196 -7.60 13.80 -0.78
N TYR A 197 -8.49 14.11 0.14
CA TYR A 197 -9.84 14.58 -0.14
C TYR A 197 -10.11 15.83 0.71
N MET A 198 -9.74 16.96 0.15
CA MET A 198 -9.75 18.25 0.83
C MET A 198 -10.30 19.32 -0.11
N TYR A 199 -10.73 20.42 0.45
CA TYR A 199 -11.08 21.60 -0.33
C TYR A 199 -9.82 22.16 -1.01
N GLU A 200 -9.92 22.45 -2.30
CA GLU A 200 -8.86 23.08 -3.05
C GLU A 200 -8.96 24.60 -2.90
N TYR A 201 -7.94 25.20 -2.32
CA TYR A 201 -7.89 26.64 -2.06
C TYR A 201 -7.78 27.43 -3.37
N ALA A 202 -8.71 28.40 -3.58
CA ALA A 202 -8.80 29.22 -4.79
C ALA A 202 -8.28 30.65 -4.60
N GLY A 203 -7.87 31.02 -3.39
CA GLY A 203 -7.37 32.37 -3.07
C GLY A 203 -8.29 33.12 -2.09
N VAL A 204 -8.04 34.42 -1.96
CA VAL A 204 -8.86 35.34 -1.17
C VAL A 204 -9.73 36.14 -2.10
N ASP A 205 -11.02 36.27 -1.77
CA ASP A 205 -11.95 37.16 -2.46
C ASP A 205 -11.54 38.61 -2.18
N PRO A 206 -11.22 39.41 -3.20
CA PRO A 206 -10.75 40.78 -3.03
C PRO A 206 -11.83 41.75 -2.52
N GLU A 207 -13.12 41.42 -2.63
CA GLU A 207 -14.22 42.26 -2.17
C GLU A 207 -14.56 42.02 -0.70
N THR A 208 -14.52 40.75 -0.27
CA THR A 208 -14.92 40.33 1.08
C THR A 208 -13.75 40.06 2.02
N GLY A 209 -12.56 39.82 1.49
CA GLY A 209 -11.39 39.39 2.26
C GLY A 209 -11.47 37.96 2.80
N LEU A 210 -12.48 37.19 2.39
CA LEU A 210 -12.68 35.80 2.81
C LEU A 210 -11.92 34.82 1.91
N GLU A 211 -11.58 33.68 2.46
CA GLU A 211 -11.00 32.56 1.70
C GLU A 211 -12.01 31.95 0.74
N SER A 212 -11.56 31.59 -0.44
CA SER A 212 -12.36 30.97 -1.51
C SER A 212 -11.81 29.59 -1.85
N TYR A 213 -12.70 28.69 -2.25
CA TYR A 213 -12.37 27.32 -2.61
C TYR A 213 -12.96 26.96 -3.98
N TYR A 214 -12.29 26.06 -4.71
CA TYR A 214 -12.86 25.52 -5.94
C TYR A 214 -14.01 24.57 -5.63
N ILE A 215 -15.10 24.69 -6.41
CA ILE A 215 -16.19 23.73 -6.39
C ILE A 215 -15.88 22.68 -7.47
N ASN A 216 -15.61 21.45 -7.06
CA ASN A 216 -15.40 20.33 -7.97
C ASN A 216 -16.76 19.72 -8.40
N ASP A 217 -17.57 20.47 -9.11
CA ASP A 217 -18.86 20.07 -9.68
C ASP A 217 -18.76 19.59 -11.14
N GLY A 218 -17.53 19.50 -11.68
CA GLY A 218 -17.27 19.13 -13.05
C GLY A 218 -17.28 20.29 -14.04
N THR A 219 -17.53 21.54 -13.58
CA THR A 219 -17.42 22.74 -14.40
C THR A 219 -16.04 23.38 -14.28
N GLU A 220 -15.49 23.90 -15.39
CA GLU A 220 -14.25 24.67 -15.33
C GLU A 220 -14.48 25.97 -14.57
N ASN A 221 -13.65 26.26 -13.54
CA ASN A 221 -13.61 27.52 -12.79
C ASN A 221 -14.79 27.87 -11.86
N ALA A 222 -15.51 26.88 -11.35
CA ALA A 222 -16.44 27.13 -10.27
C ALA A 222 -15.69 27.55 -8.98
N ARG A 223 -15.83 28.80 -8.54
CA ARG A 223 -15.38 29.35 -7.25
C ARG A 223 -16.59 29.63 -6.37
N LYS A 224 -16.46 29.37 -5.09
CA LYS A 224 -17.46 29.72 -4.08
C LYS A 224 -16.82 30.47 -2.94
#